data_99617e0d1508b2db3c6cff04a39be9a7
#
_entry.id   99617e0d1508b2db3c6cff04a39be9a7
#
_cell.length_a   1.000
_cell.length_b   1.000
_cell.length_c   1.000
_cell.angle_alpha   90.00
_cell.angle_beta   90.00
_cell.angle_gamma   90.00
#
_symmetry.space_group_name_H-M   'P 1'
#
loop_
_entity.id
_entity.type
_entity.pdbx_description
1 polymer ?
#
loop_
_entity_poly.entity_id
_entity_poly.type
_entity_poly.pdbx_seq_one_letter_code
_entity_poly.pdbx_strand_id
1 'polypeptide(L)'
;IRGSGIGTSATRAEILKKLVNIEYLALNGKTQIITLTLLGELVFEVVHASIRQLLNPELTASWEKGLTYVAEGTITSEEYMEKLARFVAGRTYGVLQLQNSWQLRGNFEAVGAIYQKDQKAKSRADRDGTGRTEGSAKSKKKQEKE
;
A
#
# COMPACT_ATOMS: atom_id res chain seq x y z
N ILE A 1 -4.49 11.97 -9.55
CA ILE A 1 -5.15 12.22 -8.24
C ILE A 1 -5.75 13.63 -8.15
N ARG A 2 -5.17 14.65 -8.75
CA ARG A 2 -5.72 16.03 -8.72
C ARG A 2 -7.11 16.19 -9.37
N GLY A 3 -7.51 15.28 -10.25
CA GLY A 3 -8.81 15.31 -10.93
C GLY A 3 -9.86 14.34 -10.39
N SER A 4 -9.46 13.41 -9.50
CA SER A 4 -10.37 12.34 -9.05
C SER A 4 -11.31 12.74 -7.92
N GLY A 5 -11.10 13.91 -7.27
CA GLY A 5 -11.95 14.35 -6.16
C GLY A 5 -11.79 13.58 -4.85
N ILE A 6 -10.91 12.57 -4.77
CA ILE A 6 -10.74 11.76 -3.57
C ILE A 6 -10.05 12.56 -2.47
N GLY A 7 -10.76 12.77 -1.37
CA GLY A 7 -10.31 13.40 -0.16
C GLY A 7 -9.79 14.83 -0.32
N THR A 8 -9.70 15.55 0.77
CA THR A 8 -9.06 16.88 0.86
C THR A 8 -7.55 16.73 1.10
N SER A 9 -6.79 17.81 0.99
CA SER A 9 -5.35 17.80 1.31
C SER A 9 -5.07 17.31 2.74
N ALA A 10 -5.92 17.67 3.70
CA ALA A 10 -5.80 17.25 5.10
C ALA A 10 -6.08 15.74 5.26
N THR A 11 -7.18 15.25 4.69
CA THR A 11 -7.56 13.83 4.80
C THR A 11 -6.58 12.92 4.06
N ARG A 12 -5.96 13.37 2.97
CA ARG A 12 -4.94 12.58 2.26
C ARG A 12 -3.71 12.30 3.11
N ALA A 13 -3.25 13.28 3.87
CA ALA A 13 -2.12 13.10 4.79
C ALA A 13 -2.46 12.08 5.90
N GLU A 14 -3.66 12.13 6.43
CA GLU A 14 -4.16 11.18 7.43
C GLU A 14 -4.28 9.75 6.88
N ILE A 15 -4.77 9.60 5.63
CA ILE A 15 -4.84 8.30 4.96
C ILE A 15 -3.44 7.70 4.80
N LEU A 16 -2.45 8.49 4.36
CA LEU A 16 -1.07 8.01 4.24
C LEU A 16 -0.48 7.58 5.58
N LYS A 17 -0.68 8.40 6.64
CA LYS A 17 -0.26 8.03 7.99
C LYS A 17 -0.90 6.72 8.44
N LYS A 18 -2.20 6.55 8.21
CA LYS A 18 -2.92 5.32 8.54
C LYS A 18 -2.33 4.11 7.81
N LEU A 19 -2.06 4.24 6.50
CA LEU A 19 -1.48 3.14 5.70
C LEU A 19 -0.07 2.75 6.18
N VAL A 20 0.73 3.71 6.66
CA VAL A 20 2.02 3.42 7.29
C VAL A 20 1.84 2.75 8.65
N ASN A 21 0.90 3.23 9.48
CA ASN A 21 0.65 2.67 10.81
C ASN A 21 0.13 1.23 10.78
N ILE A 22 -0.65 0.86 9.77
CA ILE A 22 -1.14 -0.52 9.56
C ILE A 22 -0.17 -1.36 8.71
N GLU A 23 1.04 -0.84 8.48
CA GLU A 23 2.12 -1.53 7.78
C GLU A 23 1.82 -1.94 6.32
N TYR A 24 0.89 -1.25 5.65
CA TYR A 24 0.70 -1.45 4.21
C TYR A 24 1.73 -0.67 3.39
N LEU A 25 2.21 0.44 3.94
CA LEU A 25 3.29 1.25 3.40
C LEU A 25 4.42 1.37 4.39
N ALA A 26 5.65 1.46 3.89
CA ALA A 26 6.84 1.80 4.66
C ALA A 26 7.34 3.19 4.23
N LEU A 27 7.67 4.05 5.20
CA LEU A 27 8.28 5.36 4.97
C LEU A 27 9.74 5.31 5.42
N ASN A 28 10.66 5.59 4.51
CA ASN A 28 12.06 5.79 4.86
C ASN A 28 12.25 7.19 5.45
N GLY A 29 12.59 7.27 6.73
CA GLY A 29 12.74 8.55 7.45
C GLY A 29 13.86 9.45 6.93
N LYS A 30 14.89 8.90 6.28
CA LYS A 30 16.02 9.68 5.72
C LYS A 30 15.73 10.18 4.31
N THR A 31 15.22 9.32 3.44
CA THR A 31 14.98 9.65 2.03
C THR A 31 13.58 10.16 1.76
N GLN A 32 12.65 10.04 2.72
CA GLN A 32 11.23 10.36 2.59
C GLN A 32 10.52 9.59 1.46
N ILE A 33 11.09 8.43 1.07
CA ILE A 33 10.50 7.57 0.05
C ILE A 33 9.50 6.62 0.71
N ILE A 34 8.31 6.56 0.14
CA ILE A 34 7.26 5.61 0.52
C ILE A 34 7.36 4.40 -0.41
N THR A 35 7.35 3.20 0.17
CA THR A 35 7.34 1.93 -0.56
C THR A 35 6.22 1.05 -0.05
N LEU A 36 5.77 0.10 -0.88
CA LEU A 36 4.87 -0.97 -0.42
C LEU A 36 5.62 -1.91 0.52
N THR A 37 4.91 -2.44 1.50
CA THR A 37 5.39 -3.58 2.30
C THR A 37 4.91 -4.88 1.67
N LEU A 38 5.44 -6.02 2.11
CA LEU A 38 4.91 -7.33 1.71
C LEU A 38 3.42 -7.44 2.03
N LEU A 39 3.01 -7.02 3.23
CA LEU A 39 1.60 -7.04 3.64
C LEU A 39 0.73 -6.17 2.72
N GLY A 40 1.19 -4.96 2.41
CA GLY A 40 0.46 -4.05 1.51
C GLY A 40 0.27 -4.64 0.11
N GLU A 41 1.30 -5.29 -0.43
CA GLU A 41 1.24 -5.93 -1.74
C GLU A 41 0.31 -7.16 -1.74
N LEU A 42 0.36 -7.99 -0.70
CA LEU A 42 -0.55 -9.13 -0.56
C LEU A 42 -2.01 -8.68 -0.46
N VAL A 43 -2.30 -7.60 0.27
CA VAL A 43 -3.66 -7.03 0.35
C VAL A 43 -4.10 -6.48 -1.01
N PHE A 44 -3.20 -5.82 -1.74
CA PHE A 44 -3.48 -5.36 -3.11
C PHE A 44 -3.85 -6.53 -4.02
N GLU A 45 -3.08 -7.62 -3.99
CA GLU A 45 -3.34 -8.83 -4.79
C GLU A 45 -4.70 -9.47 -4.47
N VAL A 46 -5.07 -9.53 -3.18
CA VAL A 46 -6.41 -10.02 -2.77
C VAL A 46 -7.51 -9.16 -3.36
N VAL A 47 -7.42 -7.85 -3.23
CA VAL A 47 -8.43 -6.92 -3.74
C VAL A 47 -8.48 -6.96 -5.27
N HIS A 48 -7.31 -7.02 -5.93
CA HIS A 48 -7.22 -7.12 -7.39
C HIS A 48 -7.87 -8.40 -7.92
N ALA A 49 -7.66 -9.53 -7.25
CA ALA A 49 -8.23 -10.82 -7.63
C ALA A 49 -9.72 -10.97 -7.28
N SER A 50 -10.23 -10.20 -6.33
CA SER A 50 -11.62 -10.32 -5.83
C SER A 50 -12.52 -9.18 -6.31
N ILE A 51 -12.23 -7.94 -5.93
CA ILE A 51 -13.05 -6.75 -6.25
C ILE A 51 -12.17 -5.66 -6.88
N ARG A 52 -11.66 -5.93 -8.06
CA ARG A 52 -10.75 -5.03 -8.80
C ARG A 52 -11.27 -3.58 -8.90
N GLN A 53 -12.59 -3.40 -8.93
CA GLN A 53 -13.20 -2.07 -9.02
C GLN A 53 -12.88 -1.16 -7.83
N LEU A 54 -12.59 -1.73 -6.65
CA LEU A 54 -12.19 -0.96 -5.48
C LEU A 54 -10.82 -0.29 -5.64
N LEU A 55 -10.01 -0.76 -6.59
CA LEU A 55 -8.71 -0.15 -6.94
C LEU A 55 -8.87 1.01 -7.93
N ASN A 56 -10.08 1.24 -8.45
CA ASN A 56 -10.35 2.36 -9.37
C ASN A 56 -10.68 3.63 -8.57
N PRO A 57 -9.84 4.67 -8.60
CA PRO A 57 -10.10 5.93 -7.90
C PRO A 57 -11.37 6.64 -8.39
N GLU A 58 -11.77 6.45 -9.65
CA GLU A 58 -12.99 7.04 -10.21
C GLU A 58 -14.26 6.48 -9.53
N LEU A 59 -14.25 5.21 -9.14
CA LEU A 59 -15.36 4.62 -8.41
C LEU A 59 -15.55 5.34 -7.06
N THR A 60 -14.48 5.51 -6.29
CA THR A 60 -14.54 6.23 -5.01
C THR A 60 -14.99 7.68 -5.22
N ALA A 61 -14.44 8.37 -6.21
CA ALA A 61 -14.84 9.74 -6.54
C ALA A 61 -16.33 9.83 -6.93
N SER A 62 -16.86 8.83 -7.63
CA SER A 62 -18.29 8.80 -8.00
C SER A 62 -19.20 8.65 -6.79
N TRP A 63 -18.80 7.86 -5.78
CA TRP A 63 -19.55 7.75 -4.54
C TRP A 63 -19.46 9.02 -3.69
N GLU A 64 -18.29 9.66 -3.60
CA GLU A 64 -18.14 10.97 -2.93
C GLU A 64 -19.00 12.04 -3.60
N LYS A 65 -19.06 12.05 -4.93
CA LYS A 65 -19.93 12.96 -5.68
C LYS A 65 -21.43 12.67 -5.40
N GLY A 66 -21.80 11.40 -5.24
CA GLY A 66 -23.14 11.00 -4.83
C GLY A 66 -23.54 11.60 -3.48
N LEU A 67 -22.63 11.66 -2.50
CA LEU A 67 -22.88 12.33 -1.21
C LEU A 67 -23.12 13.84 -1.38
N THR A 68 -22.40 14.48 -2.31
CA THR A 68 -22.65 15.89 -2.65
C THR A 68 -24.08 16.09 -3.19
N TYR A 69 -24.54 15.21 -4.05
CA TYR A 69 -25.90 15.26 -4.59
C TYR A 69 -26.97 15.06 -3.51
N VAL A 70 -26.71 14.22 -2.51
CA VAL A 70 -27.59 14.10 -1.34
C VAL A 70 -27.63 15.40 -0.54
N ALA A 71 -26.46 16.02 -0.30
CA ALA A 71 -26.36 17.28 0.43
C ALA A 71 -27.06 18.44 -0.30
N GLU A 72 -27.03 18.45 -1.63
CA GLU A 72 -27.71 19.41 -2.50
C GLU A 72 -29.23 19.12 -2.66
N GLY A 73 -29.72 17.97 -2.16
CA GLY A 73 -31.11 17.57 -2.31
C GLY A 73 -31.48 17.09 -3.73
N THR A 74 -30.48 16.83 -4.59
CA THR A 74 -30.71 16.35 -5.97
C THR A 74 -31.15 14.88 -5.99
N ILE A 75 -30.67 14.09 -5.05
CA ILE A 75 -31.09 12.71 -4.77
C ILE A 75 -31.39 12.55 -3.31
N THR A 76 -32.23 11.58 -2.93
CA THR A 76 -32.52 11.31 -1.52
C THR A 76 -31.44 10.44 -0.89
N SER A 77 -31.34 10.48 0.45
CA SER A 77 -30.45 9.58 1.20
C SER A 77 -30.80 8.11 0.98
N GLU A 78 -32.09 7.81 0.88
CA GLU A 78 -32.63 6.46 0.65
C GLU A 78 -32.17 5.94 -0.72
N GLU A 79 -32.31 6.73 -1.78
CA GLU A 79 -31.85 6.36 -3.12
C GLU A 79 -30.34 6.12 -3.17
N TYR A 80 -29.56 6.96 -2.48
CA TYR A 80 -28.12 6.79 -2.39
C TYR A 80 -27.75 5.50 -1.67
N MET A 81 -28.38 5.25 -0.49
CA MET A 81 -28.13 4.05 0.31
C MET A 81 -28.56 2.78 -0.40
N GLU A 82 -29.69 2.80 -1.13
CA GLU A 82 -30.12 1.65 -1.93
C GLU A 82 -29.11 1.31 -3.04
N LYS A 83 -28.60 2.31 -3.76
CA LYS A 83 -27.55 2.11 -4.77
C LYS A 83 -26.29 1.53 -4.15
N LEU A 84 -25.85 2.07 -3.00
CA LEU A 84 -24.67 1.59 -2.29
C LEU A 84 -24.86 0.15 -1.80
N ALA A 85 -25.98 -0.14 -1.16
CA ALA A 85 -26.30 -1.49 -0.67
C ALA A 85 -26.33 -2.52 -1.81
N ARG A 86 -26.95 -2.17 -2.94
CA ARG A 86 -26.99 -3.03 -4.13
C ARG A 86 -25.59 -3.27 -4.71
N PHE A 87 -24.76 -2.25 -4.75
CA PHE A 87 -23.36 -2.38 -5.17
C PHE A 87 -22.59 -3.33 -4.24
N VAL A 88 -22.66 -3.11 -2.92
CA VAL A 88 -21.96 -3.94 -1.92
C VAL A 88 -22.44 -5.39 -2.00
N ALA A 89 -23.76 -5.62 -1.99
CA ALA A 89 -24.32 -6.96 -2.08
C ALA A 89 -23.88 -7.71 -3.34
N GLY A 90 -23.94 -7.04 -4.50
CA GLY A 90 -23.50 -7.62 -5.77
C GLY A 90 -22.02 -7.98 -5.78
N ARG A 91 -21.13 -7.16 -5.18
CA ARG A 91 -19.70 -7.45 -5.08
C ARG A 91 -19.43 -8.57 -4.08
N THR A 92 -20.07 -8.55 -2.93
CA THR A 92 -19.94 -9.63 -1.94
C THR A 92 -20.38 -10.98 -2.51
N TYR A 93 -21.52 -11.03 -3.19
CA TYR A 93 -21.96 -12.24 -3.86
C TYR A 93 -20.97 -12.70 -4.92
N GLY A 94 -20.42 -11.79 -5.74
CA GLY A 94 -19.40 -12.11 -6.72
C GLY A 94 -18.14 -12.74 -6.09
N VAL A 95 -17.68 -12.19 -4.96
CA VAL A 95 -16.51 -12.74 -4.23
C VAL A 95 -16.80 -14.15 -3.70
N LEU A 96 -18.00 -14.41 -3.18
CA LEU A 96 -18.37 -15.73 -2.68
C LEU A 96 -18.39 -16.82 -3.77
N GLN A 97 -18.54 -16.42 -5.03
CA GLN A 97 -18.51 -17.35 -6.18
C GLN A 97 -17.12 -17.55 -6.77
N LEU A 98 -16.10 -16.80 -6.29
CA LEU A 98 -14.74 -16.93 -6.82
C LEU A 98 -14.12 -18.29 -6.45
N GLN A 99 -13.52 -18.93 -7.46
CA GLN A 99 -12.77 -20.19 -7.30
C GLN A 99 -11.31 -20.00 -7.76
N ASN A 100 -10.70 -18.87 -7.39
CA ASN A 100 -9.36 -18.48 -7.83
C ASN A 100 -8.28 -18.59 -6.74
N SER A 101 -8.55 -19.32 -5.66
CA SER A 101 -7.64 -19.46 -4.52
C SER A 101 -6.25 -20.01 -4.90
N TRP A 102 -6.18 -20.93 -5.87
CA TRP A 102 -4.92 -21.47 -6.37
C TRP A 102 -4.06 -20.41 -7.08
N GLN A 103 -4.70 -19.56 -7.88
CA GLN A 103 -4.02 -18.46 -8.59
C GLN A 103 -3.51 -17.43 -7.61
N LEU A 104 -4.32 -17.09 -6.60
CA LEU A 104 -3.95 -16.15 -5.55
C LEU A 104 -2.75 -16.68 -4.74
N ARG A 105 -2.72 -17.97 -4.44
CA ARG A 105 -1.58 -18.61 -3.78
C ARG A 105 -0.30 -18.48 -4.62
N GLY A 106 -0.35 -18.74 -5.92
CA GLY A 106 0.79 -18.55 -6.81
C GLY A 106 1.31 -17.10 -6.84
N ASN A 107 0.40 -16.12 -6.85
CA ASN A 107 0.78 -14.70 -6.75
C ASN A 107 1.48 -14.40 -5.42
N PHE A 108 0.97 -14.91 -4.31
CA PHE A 108 1.58 -14.72 -2.98
C PHE A 108 2.99 -15.32 -2.90
N GLU A 109 3.20 -16.51 -3.44
CA GLU A 109 4.52 -17.14 -3.50
C GLU A 109 5.50 -16.32 -4.33
N ALA A 110 5.06 -15.80 -5.48
CA ALA A 110 5.88 -14.96 -6.35
C ALA A 110 6.28 -13.64 -5.66
N VAL A 111 5.33 -12.94 -5.05
CA VAL A 111 5.55 -11.70 -4.30
C VAL A 111 6.48 -11.97 -3.10
N GLY A 112 6.22 -13.01 -2.32
CA GLY A 112 7.06 -13.39 -1.18
C GLY A 112 8.52 -13.67 -1.57
N ALA A 113 8.75 -14.32 -2.72
CA ALA A 113 10.09 -14.60 -3.23
C ALA A 113 10.87 -13.31 -3.59
N ILE A 114 10.20 -12.28 -4.10
CA ILE A 114 10.82 -10.97 -4.39
C ILE A 114 11.30 -10.32 -3.09
N TYR A 115 10.42 -10.22 -2.09
CA TYR A 115 10.75 -9.62 -0.80
C TYR A 115 11.88 -10.36 -0.06
N GLN A 116 11.93 -11.69 -0.15
CA GLN A 116 13.04 -12.47 0.41
C GLN A 116 14.38 -12.17 -0.27
N LYS A 117 14.39 -11.99 -1.60
CA LYS A 117 15.60 -11.62 -2.35
C LYS A 117 16.10 -10.23 -1.93
N ASP A 118 15.19 -9.27 -1.80
CA ASP A 118 15.53 -7.90 -1.39
C ASP A 118 16.07 -7.84 0.04
N GLN A 119 15.49 -8.61 0.96
CA GLN A 119 16.01 -8.71 2.33
C GLN A 119 17.42 -9.32 2.37
N LYS A 120 17.66 -10.39 1.59
CA LYS A 120 19.01 -10.99 1.47
C LYS A 120 20.03 -10.04 0.84
N ALA A 121 19.62 -9.24 -0.15
CA ALA A 121 20.47 -8.24 -0.77
C ALA A 121 20.85 -7.13 0.23
N LYS A 122 19.89 -6.59 0.98
CA LYS A 122 20.12 -5.59 2.03
C LYS A 122 21.02 -6.11 3.13
N SER A 123 20.82 -7.31 3.64
CA SER A 123 21.64 -7.91 4.68
C SER A 123 23.09 -8.19 4.23
N ARG A 124 23.34 -8.41 2.95
CA ARG A 124 24.69 -8.53 2.38
C ARG A 124 25.36 -7.17 2.27
N ALA A 125 24.64 -6.14 1.80
CA ALA A 125 25.18 -4.78 1.68
C ALA A 125 25.56 -4.20 3.06
N ASP A 126 24.78 -4.45 4.10
CA ASP A 126 25.07 -4.02 5.47
C ASP A 126 26.32 -4.71 6.05
N ARG A 127 26.56 -5.99 5.72
CA ARG A 127 27.74 -6.73 6.14
C ARG A 127 29.01 -6.26 5.44
N ASP A 128 28.93 -5.89 4.18
CA ASP A 128 30.06 -5.39 3.39
C ASP A 128 30.41 -3.93 3.78
N GLY A 129 29.41 -3.13 4.19
CA GLY A 129 29.59 -1.75 4.65
C GLY A 129 30.32 -1.63 5.99
N THR A 130 30.16 -2.59 6.91
CA THR A 130 30.81 -2.59 8.23
C THR A 130 32.27 -3.02 8.20
N GLY A 131 32.71 -3.75 7.17
CA GLY A 131 34.10 -4.20 7.03
C GLY A 131 35.07 -3.10 6.61
N ARG A 132 34.58 -1.94 6.14
CA ARG A 132 35.46 -0.89 5.57
C ARG A 132 35.86 0.21 6.56
N THR A 133 35.26 0.26 7.74
CA THR A 133 35.51 1.29 8.77
C THR A 133 36.52 0.86 9.83
N GLU A 134 36.81 -0.43 10.00
CA GLU A 134 37.80 -0.87 10.99
C GLU A 134 39.23 -0.91 10.51
N GLY A 135 39.48 -0.88 9.18
CA GLY A 135 40.82 -0.89 8.61
C GLY A 135 41.54 0.47 8.66
N SER A 136 40.82 1.59 8.75
CA SER A 136 41.41 2.94 8.72
C SER A 136 41.85 3.48 10.08
N ALA A 137 41.34 2.90 11.19
CA ALA A 137 41.67 3.38 12.54
C ALA A 137 42.98 2.77 13.11
N LYS A 138 43.49 1.66 12.54
CA LYS A 138 44.74 1.02 13.04
C LYS A 138 46.01 1.54 12.40
N SER A 139 45.94 2.23 11.26
CA SER A 139 47.17 2.76 10.61
C SER A 139 47.61 4.13 11.15
N LYS A 140 46.73 4.91 11.79
CA LYS A 140 47.07 6.23 12.33
C LYS A 140 47.72 6.21 13.73
N LYS A 141 47.70 5.07 14.43
CA LYS A 141 48.25 4.96 15.80
C LYS A 141 49.70 4.49 15.83
N LYS A 142 50.33 4.21 14.66
CA LYS A 142 51.71 3.72 14.55
C LYS A 142 52.72 4.77 14.07
N GLN A 143 52.26 5.99 13.76
CA GLN A 143 53.12 7.10 13.33
C GLN A 143 53.34 8.22 14.36
N GLU A 144 52.80 8.07 15.59
CA GLU A 144 53.01 9.04 16.66
C GLU A 144 53.95 8.53 17.80
N LYS A 145 54.78 7.50 17.53
CA LYS A 145 55.79 7.01 18.47
C LYS A 145 57.08 6.62 17.77
N GLU A 146 57.70 7.57 17.04
CA GLU A 146 59.11 7.60 16.76
C GLU A 146 59.65 9.03 16.85
#